data_9f9f0c1779d1978f707885bc7840f616
#
_entry.id   9f9f0c1779d1978f707885bc7840f616
#
_cell.length_a   1.000
_cell.length_b   1.000
_cell.length_c   1.000
_cell.angle_alpha   90.00
_cell.angle_beta   90.00
_cell.angle_gamma   90.00
#
_symmetry.space_group_name_H-M   'P 1'
#
loop_
_entity.id
_entity.type
_entity.pdbx_description
1 polymer ?
#
loop_
_entity_poly.entity_id
_entity_poly.type
_entity_poly.pdbx_seq_one_letter_code
_entity_poly.pdbx_strand_id
1 'polypeptide(L)'
;MTNKLNLNNLTKSEEDYLKAIFQLLIEDASVKVGNNQLADYLKVSPASTNNMIKKLKAKGYVVSEKYGKLDLTEGGKSVAVRLIRKHRLWETFLCNYLNFTWDEVHDVAEQLEHIKSRKLIDELDRFMDFPKKDPHGEMIPNANGEYSIVPKITLSSLSEGDVCQLVAVNDGSVHFLKYVSEIGLALSSEIKILEVREFDKSIRIKFDNTIETVTRKFADNVFVNKVV
;
A
#
# COMPACT_ATOMS: atom_id res chain seq x y z
N MET A 1 25.32 25.38 0.78
CA MET A 1 25.98 24.09 0.52
C MET A 1 24.93 23.02 0.63
N THR A 2 24.32 22.61 -0.47
CA THR A 2 23.31 21.55 -0.52
C THR A 2 24.02 20.22 -0.28
N ASN A 3 23.87 19.67 0.92
CA ASN A 3 24.30 18.31 1.24
C ASN A 3 23.57 17.38 0.25
N LYS A 4 24.25 16.88 -0.79
CA LYS A 4 23.71 15.81 -1.62
C LYS A 4 23.49 14.62 -0.70
N LEU A 5 22.25 14.41 -0.27
CA LEU A 5 21.83 13.21 0.44
C LEU A 5 22.30 12.00 -0.36
N ASN A 6 23.20 11.23 0.21
CA ASN A 6 23.84 10.10 -0.46
C ASN A 6 22.85 8.91 -0.44
N LEU A 7 21.87 8.95 -1.36
CA LEU A 7 20.74 8.04 -1.49
C LEU A 7 21.13 6.56 -1.64
N ASN A 8 22.43 6.30 -1.86
CA ASN A 8 22.96 4.95 -2.09
C ASN A 8 23.41 4.23 -0.81
N ASN A 9 23.27 4.83 0.39
CA ASN A 9 23.89 4.33 1.61
C ASN A 9 22.88 3.94 2.71
N LEU A 10 21.64 3.61 2.32
CA LEU A 10 20.64 3.07 3.23
C LEU A 10 20.72 1.56 3.26
N THR A 11 20.52 1.00 4.45
CA THR A 11 20.30 -0.44 4.64
C THR A 11 18.85 -0.79 4.32
N LYS A 12 18.57 -2.06 4.06
CA LYS A 12 17.20 -2.56 3.87
C LYS A 12 16.28 -2.05 4.98
N SER A 13 16.61 -2.29 6.25
CA SER A 13 15.77 -1.85 7.37
C SER A 13 15.57 -0.33 7.43
N GLU A 14 16.52 0.49 6.99
CA GLU A 14 16.34 1.95 6.93
C GLU A 14 15.34 2.33 5.82
N GLU A 15 15.37 1.64 4.70
CA GLU A 15 14.42 1.81 3.59
C GLU A 15 13.00 1.38 4.03
N ASP A 16 12.87 0.22 4.70
CA ASP A 16 11.59 -0.29 5.22
C ASP A 16 10.93 0.70 6.18
N TYR A 17 11.72 1.31 7.09
CA TYR A 17 11.18 2.31 8.01
C TYR A 17 10.70 3.58 7.31
N LEU A 18 11.40 4.05 6.26
CA LEU A 18 10.97 5.21 5.50
C LEU A 18 9.69 4.91 4.70
N LYS A 19 9.59 3.72 4.10
CA LYS A 19 8.37 3.22 3.43
C LYS A 19 7.20 3.19 4.41
N ALA A 20 7.38 2.57 5.58
CA ALA A 20 6.34 2.44 6.60
C ALA A 20 5.86 3.82 7.13
N ILE A 21 6.77 4.75 7.41
CA ILE A 21 6.38 6.11 7.83
C ILE A 21 5.55 6.79 6.73
N PHE A 22 5.99 6.68 5.47
CA PHE A 22 5.27 7.28 4.35
C PHE A 22 3.88 6.69 4.18
N GLN A 23 3.74 5.36 4.22
CA GLN A 23 2.45 4.67 4.12
C GLN A 23 1.50 5.12 5.24
N LEU A 24 1.94 5.11 6.49
CA LEU A 24 1.13 5.57 7.63
C LEU A 24 0.71 7.04 7.51
N LEU A 25 1.54 7.91 6.91
CA LEU A 25 1.21 9.32 6.71
C LEU A 25 0.18 9.55 5.59
N ILE A 26 0.12 8.67 4.57
CA ILE A 26 -0.82 8.79 3.46
C ILE A 26 -2.13 8.05 3.70
N GLU A 27 -2.13 6.96 4.47
CA GLU A 27 -3.32 6.19 4.81
C GLU A 27 -4.32 7.01 5.63
N ASP A 28 -3.81 7.80 6.56
CA ASP A 28 -4.65 8.70 7.36
C ASP A 28 -3.89 9.99 7.71
N ALA A 29 -4.13 11.03 6.92
CA ALA A 29 -3.56 12.36 7.16
C ALA A 29 -3.94 12.97 8.53
N SER A 30 -4.96 12.45 9.21
CA SER A 30 -5.37 12.86 10.56
C SER A 30 -4.59 12.14 11.67
N VAL A 31 -3.99 11.00 11.36
CA VAL A 31 -3.22 10.18 12.31
C VAL A 31 -1.82 10.76 12.52
N LYS A 32 -1.46 10.93 13.78
CA LYS A 32 -0.11 11.31 14.18
C LYS A 32 0.75 10.08 14.23
N VAL A 33 1.59 9.86 13.22
CA VAL A 33 2.55 8.75 13.23
C VAL A 33 3.51 8.92 14.41
N GLY A 34 3.33 8.07 15.43
CA GLY A 34 4.17 8.00 16.61
C GLY A 34 5.07 6.77 16.61
N ASN A 35 6.04 6.75 17.53
CA ASN A 35 6.99 5.64 17.66
C ASN A 35 6.31 4.28 17.90
N ASN A 36 5.27 4.23 18.75
CA ASN A 36 4.57 2.99 19.07
C ASN A 36 3.77 2.47 17.88
N GLN A 37 3.04 3.36 17.18
CA GLN A 37 2.29 2.99 15.99
C GLN A 37 3.21 2.43 14.89
N LEU A 38 4.38 3.05 14.69
CA LEU A 38 5.37 2.55 13.74
C LEU A 38 5.97 1.21 14.19
N ALA A 39 6.18 1.01 15.48
CA ALA A 39 6.63 -0.25 16.05
C ALA A 39 5.63 -1.38 15.82
N ASP A 40 4.35 -1.10 16.05
CA ASP A 40 3.24 -2.04 15.83
C ASP A 40 3.09 -2.37 14.34
N TYR A 41 3.16 -1.38 13.46
CA TYR A 41 3.09 -1.56 12.01
C TYR A 41 4.21 -2.47 11.48
N LEU A 42 5.46 -2.22 11.92
CA LEU A 42 6.64 -3.00 11.54
C LEU A 42 6.82 -4.30 12.34
N LYS A 43 5.96 -4.56 13.34
CA LYS A 43 6.02 -5.72 14.25
C LYS A 43 7.39 -5.84 14.96
N VAL A 44 7.92 -4.71 15.41
CA VAL A 44 9.20 -4.62 16.13
C VAL A 44 9.03 -3.96 17.50
N SER A 45 10.05 -4.01 18.36
CA SER A 45 9.97 -3.35 19.67
C SER A 45 10.03 -1.82 19.57
N PRO A 46 9.31 -1.08 20.44
CA PRO A 46 9.40 0.38 20.51
C PRO A 46 10.83 0.91 20.74
N ALA A 47 11.66 0.16 21.45
CA ALA A 47 13.06 0.50 21.66
C ALA A 47 13.89 0.44 20.36
N SER A 48 13.71 -0.61 19.55
CA SER A 48 14.33 -0.74 18.22
C SER A 48 13.89 0.38 17.29
N THR A 49 12.58 0.68 17.29
CA THR A 49 12.01 1.77 16.49
C THR A 49 12.61 3.12 16.89
N ASN A 50 12.69 3.42 18.19
CA ASN A 50 13.28 4.67 18.67
C ASN A 50 14.75 4.82 18.23
N ASN A 51 15.55 3.76 18.29
CA ASN A 51 16.94 3.77 17.84
C ASN A 51 17.05 4.02 16.32
N MET A 52 16.20 3.37 15.52
CA MET A 52 16.17 3.57 14.07
C MET A 52 15.73 4.99 13.72
N ILE A 53 14.70 5.54 14.37
CA ILE A 53 14.27 6.92 14.17
C ILE A 53 15.37 7.92 14.49
N LYS A 54 16.12 7.74 15.59
CA LYS A 54 17.28 8.57 15.91
C LYS A 54 18.32 8.54 14.79
N LYS A 55 18.60 7.36 14.24
CA LYS A 55 19.56 7.15 13.15
C LYS A 55 19.08 7.83 11.85
N LEU A 56 17.81 7.68 11.50
CA LEU A 56 17.22 8.31 10.31
C LEU A 56 17.16 9.83 10.42
N LYS A 57 16.90 10.37 11.63
CA LYS A 57 17.01 11.82 11.91
C LYS A 57 18.43 12.32 11.74
N ALA A 58 19.42 11.62 12.29
CA ALA A 58 20.82 11.98 12.13
C ALA A 58 21.27 11.98 10.67
N LYS A 59 20.68 11.11 9.84
CA LYS A 59 20.89 11.06 8.38
C LYS A 59 20.05 12.09 7.59
N GLY A 60 19.15 12.83 8.24
CA GLY A 60 18.35 13.87 7.60
C GLY A 60 17.15 13.36 6.78
N TYR A 61 16.65 12.14 7.02
CA TYR A 61 15.50 11.58 6.32
C TYR A 61 14.18 11.72 7.08
N VAL A 62 14.22 11.82 8.41
CA VAL A 62 13.07 11.93 9.30
C VAL A 62 13.19 13.20 10.15
N VAL A 63 12.08 13.87 10.38
CA VAL A 63 11.94 14.97 11.33
C VAL A 63 10.92 14.62 12.40
N SER A 64 11.01 15.28 13.57
CA SER A 64 9.95 15.25 14.58
C SER A 64 9.33 16.61 14.70
N GLU A 65 8.02 16.64 14.64
CA GLU A 65 7.23 17.79 15.07
C GLU A 65 7.00 17.81 16.58
N LYS A 66 6.32 18.85 17.08
CA LYS A 66 5.88 18.93 18.47
C LYS A 66 5.08 17.67 18.86
N TYR A 67 5.25 17.23 20.09
CA TYR A 67 4.59 16.03 20.67
C TYR A 67 5.01 14.68 20.08
N GLY A 68 6.21 14.59 19.48
CA GLY A 68 6.77 13.31 19.01
C GLY A 68 6.17 12.78 17.70
N LYS A 69 5.40 13.58 16.96
CA LYS A 69 4.92 13.25 15.63
C LYS A 69 6.11 13.12 14.69
N LEU A 70 6.16 12.02 13.94
CA LEU A 70 7.17 11.78 12.92
C LEU A 70 6.66 12.29 11.56
N ASP A 71 7.58 12.87 10.80
CA ASP A 71 7.37 13.22 9.40
C ASP A 71 8.65 12.95 8.60
N LEU A 72 8.53 12.84 7.29
CA LEU A 72 9.63 12.65 6.37
C LEU A 72 10.12 13.98 5.81
N THR A 73 11.43 14.11 5.69
CA THR A 73 11.99 15.17 4.84
C THR A 73 11.71 14.88 3.37
N GLU A 74 11.91 15.83 2.47
CA GLU A 74 11.81 15.59 1.03
C GLU A 74 12.74 14.45 0.56
N GLY A 75 13.92 14.32 1.17
CA GLY A 75 14.82 13.19 0.95
C GLY A 75 14.23 11.87 1.41
N GLY A 76 13.59 11.85 2.59
CA GLY A 76 12.90 10.67 3.12
C GLY A 76 11.73 10.25 2.25
N LYS A 77 10.88 11.19 1.85
CA LYS A 77 9.74 10.95 0.93
C LYS A 77 10.23 10.40 -0.42
N SER A 78 11.28 10.98 -1.00
CA SER A 78 11.85 10.51 -2.26
C SER A 78 12.39 9.08 -2.18
N VAL A 79 12.96 8.65 -1.05
CA VAL A 79 13.37 7.25 -0.83
C VAL A 79 12.15 6.35 -0.76
N ALA A 80 11.17 6.68 0.08
CA ALA A 80 9.95 5.89 0.27
C ALA A 80 9.18 5.69 -1.03
N VAL A 81 8.93 6.77 -1.79
CA VAL A 81 8.22 6.72 -3.07
C VAL A 81 8.95 5.85 -4.09
N ARG A 82 10.28 5.91 -4.15
CA ARG A 82 11.05 5.02 -5.04
C ARG A 82 10.98 3.56 -4.62
N LEU A 83 10.94 3.29 -3.33
CA LEU A 83 10.81 1.92 -2.83
C LEU A 83 9.42 1.37 -3.17
N ILE A 84 8.36 2.14 -2.93
CA ILE A 84 6.98 1.80 -3.31
C ILE A 84 6.87 1.55 -4.82
N ARG A 85 7.51 2.40 -5.65
CA ARG A 85 7.53 2.16 -7.10
C ARG A 85 8.15 0.81 -7.46
N LYS A 86 9.31 0.47 -6.87
CA LYS A 86 9.97 -0.82 -7.12
C LYS A 86 9.11 -1.99 -6.68
N HIS A 87 8.54 -1.89 -5.47
CA HIS A 87 7.63 -2.90 -4.93
C HIS A 87 6.50 -3.20 -5.90
N ARG A 88 5.72 -2.20 -6.30
CA ARG A 88 4.56 -2.34 -7.18
C ARG A 88 4.92 -2.79 -8.60
N LEU A 89 6.08 -2.38 -9.14
CA LEU A 89 6.57 -2.90 -10.42
C LEU A 89 6.92 -4.39 -10.32
N TRP A 90 7.55 -4.83 -9.21
CA TRP A 90 7.83 -6.24 -9.00
C TRP A 90 6.56 -7.06 -8.83
N GLU A 91 5.58 -6.61 -8.05
CA GLU A 91 4.29 -7.29 -7.92
C GLU A 91 3.62 -7.43 -9.29
N THR A 92 3.58 -6.35 -10.09
CA THR A 92 3.01 -6.37 -11.43
C THR A 92 3.72 -7.38 -12.33
N PHE A 93 5.04 -7.43 -12.29
CA PHE A 93 5.81 -8.39 -13.08
C PHE A 93 5.59 -9.83 -12.63
N LEU A 94 5.62 -10.09 -11.34
CA LEU A 94 5.43 -11.42 -10.77
C LEU A 94 4.04 -11.98 -11.09
N CYS A 95 2.99 -11.17 -10.93
CA CYS A 95 1.64 -11.58 -11.25
C CYS A 95 1.43 -11.78 -12.76
N ASN A 96 1.82 -10.81 -13.58
CA ASN A 96 1.45 -10.82 -14.99
C ASN A 96 2.31 -11.75 -15.85
N TYR A 97 3.54 -12.05 -15.44
CA TYR A 97 4.50 -12.80 -16.27
C TYR A 97 5.04 -14.07 -15.62
N LEU A 98 4.92 -14.21 -14.30
CA LEU A 98 5.43 -15.38 -13.58
C LEU A 98 4.35 -16.18 -12.83
N ASN A 99 3.06 -15.85 -13.06
CA ASN A 99 1.89 -16.55 -12.50
C ASN A 99 1.83 -16.59 -10.96
N PHE A 100 2.41 -15.58 -10.28
CA PHE A 100 2.22 -15.41 -8.85
C PHE A 100 0.78 -14.96 -8.58
N THR A 101 0.18 -15.49 -7.51
CA THR A 101 -1.14 -15.06 -7.04
C THR A 101 -1.03 -13.79 -6.18
N TRP A 102 -2.14 -13.13 -5.92
CA TRP A 102 -2.20 -11.90 -5.12
C TRP A 102 -1.63 -12.08 -3.71
N ASP A 103 -1.83 -13.25 -3.11
CA ASP A 103 -1.37 -13.58 -1.77
C ASP A 103 0.11 -14.03 -1.72
N GLU A 104 0.70 -14.42 -2.84
CA GLU A 104 2.10 -14.87 -2.92
C GLU A 104 3.08 -13.72 -3.26
N VAL A 105 2.60 -12.73 -4.01
CA VAL A 105 3.47 -11.76 -4.69
C VAL A 105 4.14 -10.78 -3.73
N HIS A 106 3.47 -10.39 -2.65
CA HIS A 106 3.92 -9.37 -1.71
C HIS A 106 5.26 -9.70 -1.06
N ASP A 107 5.41 -10.89 -0.49
CA ASP A 107 6.63 -11.31 0.21
C ASP A 107 7.85 -11.38 -0.72
N VAL A 108 7.64 -11.68 -2.00
CA VAL A 108 8.70 -11.72 -3.01
C VAL A 108 9.07 -10.29 -3.44
N ALA A 109 8.09 -9.44 -3.66
CA ALA A 109 8.31 -8.02 -3.99
C ALA A 109 9.07 -7.28 -2.88
N GLU A 110 8.76 -7.54 -1.59
CA GLU A 110 9.49 -7.03 -0.41
C GLU A 110 10.99 -7.41 -0.42
N GLN A 111 11.35 -8.53 -0.99
CA GLN A 111 12.75 -8.93 -1.12
C GLN A 111 13.42 -8.23 -2.31
N LEU A 112 12.71 -8.08 -3.43
CA LEU A 112 13.23 -7.54 -4.68
C LEU A 112 13.30 -6.00 -4.70
N GLU A 113 12.46 -5.30 -3.95
CA GLU A 113 12.40 -3.84 -3.93
C GLU A 113 13.71 -3.16 -3.49
N HIS A 114 14.58 -3.89 -2.76
CA HIS A 114 15.88 -3.39 -2.30
C HIS A 114 17.01 -3.48 -3.34
N ILE A 115 16.73 -4.03 -4.53
CA ILE A 115 17.70 -4.05 -5.64
C ILE A 115 18.05 -2.61 -6.03
N LYS A 116 19.35 -2.33 -6.06
CA LYS A 116 19.87 -0.96 -6.27
C LYS A 116 20.09 -0.59 -7.75
N SER A 117 19.87 -1.52 -8.68
CA SER A 117 20.06 -1.29 -10.11
C SER A 117 18.92 -0.45 -10.70
N ARG A 118 19.17 0.86 -10.87
CA ARG A 118 18.20 1.74 -11.52
C ARG A 118 17.85 1.26 -12.94
N LYS A 119 18.88 0.86 -13.71
CA LYS A 119 18.67 0.34 -15.07
C LYS A 119 17.69 -0.83 -15.10
N LEU A 120 17.80 -1.77 -14.13
CA LEU A 120 16.91 -2.92 -14.08
C LEU A 120 15.45 -2.48 -13.86
N ILE A 121 15.22 -1.52 -12.97
CA ILE A 121 13.86 -1.01 -12.69
C ILE A 121 13.28 -0.24 -13.89
N ASP A 122 14.12 0.56 -14.56
CA ASP A 122 13.69 1.32 -15.73
C ASP A 122 13.38 0.37 -16.93
N GLU A 123 14.16 -0.73 -17.09
CA GLU A 123 13.89 -1.76 -18.09
C GLU A 123 12.65 -2.61 -17.75
N LEU A 124 12.45 -2.93 -16.47
CA LEU A 124 11.27 -3.65 -15.99
C LEU A 124 9.99 -2.86 -16.28
N ASP A 125 9.99 -1.56 -15.96
CA ASP A 125 8.88 -0.66 -16.24
C ASP A 125 8.55 -0.58 -17.73
N ARG A 126 9.60 -0.43 -18.56
CA ARG A 126 9.46 -0.41 -20.03
C ARG A 126 8.96 -1.75 -20.58
N PHE A 127 9.47 -2.86 -20.07
CA PHE A 127 9.06 -4.20 -20.50
C PHE A 127 7.56 -4.43 -20.29
N MET A 128 7.00 -3.86 -19.22
CA MET A 128 5.56 -3.95 -18.89
C MET A 128 4.71 -2.82 -19.52
N ASP A 129 5.27 -2.03 -20.44
CA ASP A 129 4.59 -0.91 -21.09
C ASP A 129 4.08 0.17 -20.10
N PHE A 130 4.90 0.50 -19.11
CA PHE A 130 4.67 1.57 -18.12
C PHE A 130 3.32 1.44 -17.38
N PRO A 131 3.13 0.37 -16.61
CA PRO A 131 1.89 0.12 -15.91
C PRO A 131 1.59 1.26 -14.93
N LYS A 132 0.32 1.62 -14.81
CA LYS A 132 -0.12 2.71 -13.92
C LYS A 132 -0.58 2.21 -12.56
N LYS A 133 -0.99 0.94 -12.48
CA LYS A 133 -1.45 0.28 -11.26
C LYS A 133 -0.78 -1.08 -11.13
N ASP A 134 -0.61 -1.49 -9.88
CA ASP A 134 -0.19 -2.84 -9.54
C ASP A 134 -1.38 -3.84 -9.57
N PRO A 135 -1.15 -5.14 -9.31
CA PRO A 135 -2.21 -6.14 -9.30
C PRO A 135 -3.32 -5.90 -8.29
N HIS A 136 -3.06 -5.14 -7.22
CA HIS A 136 -4.02 -4.81 -6.16
C HIS A 136 -4.79 -3.51 -6.45
N GLY A 137 -4.49 -2.82 -7.57
CA GLY A 137 -5.13 -1.58 -8.01
C GLY A 137 -4.49 -0.30 -7.47
N GLU A 138 -3.37 -0.40 -6.77
CA GLU A 138 -2.62 0.73 -6.24
C GLU A 138 -1.83 1.46 -7.33
N MET A 139 -1.77 2.81 -7.23
CA MET A 139 -1.07 3.63 -8.23
C MET A 139 0.44 3.45 -8.15
N ILE A 140 1.09 3.08 -9.25
CA ILE A 140 2.55 3.00 -9.35
C ILE A 140 3.14 4.40 -9.52
N PRO A 141 4.03 4.87 -8.61
CA PRO A 141 4.73 6.14 -8.81
C PRO A 141 5.53 6.13 -10.11
N ASN A 142 5.57 7.24 -10.84
CA ASN A 142 6.36 7.32 -12.07
C ASN A 142 7.88 7.42 -11.81
N ALA A 143 8.69 7.41 -12.87
CA ALA A 143 10.14 7.46 -12.78
C ALA A 143 10.69 8.76 -12.15
N ASN A 144 9.92 9.85 -12.16
CA ASN A 144 10.26 11.13 -11.52
C ASN A 144 9.90 11.14 -10.03
N GLY A 145 9.21 10.11 -9.52
CA GLY A 145 8.72 10.04 -8.15
C GLY A 145 7.42 10.81 -7.94
N GLU A 146 6.70 11.14 -9.01
CA GLU A 146 5.37 11.71 -8.91
C GLU A 146 4.40 10.59 -8.49
N TYR A 147 3.67 10.86 -7.43
CA TYR A 147 2.74 9.92 -6.80
C TYR A 147 1.38 10.57 -6.66
N SER A 148 0.39 9.97 -7.30
CA SER A 148 -0.99 10.44 -7.20
C SER A 148 -1.74 9.64 -6.14
N ILE A 149 -2.19 10.32 -5.10
CA ILE A 149 -3.11 9.74 -4.11
C ILE A 149 -4.52 9.93 -4.67
N VAL A 150 -5.18 8.83 -5.03
CA VAL A 150 -6.58 8.86 -5.45
C VAL A 150 -7.44 8.64 -4.22
N PRO A 151 -8.39 9.56 -3.92
CA PRO A 151 -9.34 9.32 -2.84
C PRO A 151 -10.07 8.01 -3.05
N LYS A 152 -10.11 7.16 -2.04
CA LYS A 152 -10.74 5.84 -2.09
C LYS A 152 -11.99 5.83 -1.23
N ILE A 153 -13.03 5.23 -1.75
CA ILE A 153 -14.26 4.94 -1.01
C ILE A 153 -14.20 3.48 -0.60
N THR A 154 -14.38 3.18 0.67
CA THR A 154 -14.45 1.79 1.13
C THR A 154 -15.81 1.19 0.80
N LEU A 155 -15.84 -0.10 0.49
CA LEU A 155 -17.09 -0.85 0.29
C LEU A 155 -18.02 -0.72 1.51
N SER A 156 -17.45 -0.64 2.71
CA SER A 156 -18.16 -0.48 3.98
C SER A 156 -18.87 0.86 4.15
N SER A 157 -18.56 1.86 3.34
CA SER A 157 -19.20 3.19 3.37
C SER A 157 -20.44 3.28 2.49
N LEU A 158 -20.71 2.24 1.69
CA LEU A 158 -21.87 2.19 0.80
C LEU A 158 -23.14 1.72 1.53
N SER A 159 -24.27 2.04 0.92
CA SER A 159 -25.62 1.72 1.40
C SER A 159 -26.26 0.63 0.56
N GLU A 160 -27.31 0.00 1.10
CA GLU A 160 -28.16 -0.94 0.37
C GLU A 160 -28.69 -0.32 -0.93
N GLY A 161 -28.63 -1.08 -2.03
CA GLY A 161 -29.00 -0.68 -3.37
C GLY A 161 -27.87 -0.03 -4.19
N ASP A 162 -26.78 0.42 -3.56
CA ASP A 162 -25.66 0.99 -4.26
C ASP A 162 -24.99 -0.04 -5.20
N VAL A 163 -24.53 0.47 -6.35
CA VAL A 163 -23.71 -0.28 -7.32
C VAL A 163 -22.34 0.40 -7.41
N CYS A 164 -21.30 -0.37 -7.38
CA CYS A 164 -19.92 0.12 -7.41
C CYS A 164 -19.01 -0.81 -8.20
N GLN A 165 -17.83 -0.33 -8.55
CA GLN A 165 -16.78 -1.11 -9.20
C GLN A 165 -15.57 -1.24 -8.27
N LEU A 166 -15.04 -2.44 -8.12
CA LEU A 166 -13.80 -2.68 -7.39
C LEU A 166 -12.62 -2.01 -8.10
N VAL A 167 -11.90 -1.14 -7.40
CA VAL A 167 -10.76 -0.39 -7.97
C VAL A 167 -9.43 -0.70 -7.30
N ALA A 168 -9.45 -1.12 -6.04
CA ALA A 168 -8.27 -1.58 -5.32
C ALA A 168 -8.65 -2.39 -4.08
N VAL A 169 -7.70 -3.15 -3.55
CA VAL A 169 -7.77 -3.84 -2.25
C VAL A 169 -6.55 -3.49 -1.41
N ASN A 170 -6.67 -3.59 -0.09
CA ASN A 170 -5.54 -3.43 0.81
C ASN A 170 -4.63 -4.68 0.73
N ASP A 171 -3.33 -4.48 0.47
CA ASP A 171 -2.34 -5.55 0.30
C ASP A 171 -1.66 -6.00 1.61
N GLY A 172 -1.94 -5.34 2.72
CA GLY A 172 -1.28 -5.57 4.02
C GLY A 172 -1.58 -6.91 4.70
N SER A 173 -2.40 -7.80 4.11
CA SER A 173 -2.77 -9.08 4.70
C SER A 173 -2.90 -10.20 3.66
N VAL A 174 -1.96 -11.12 3.65
CA VAL A 174 -1.98 -12.35 2.83
C VAL A 174 -3.30 -13.13 3.00
N HIS A 175 -3.80 -13.29 4.22
CA HIS A 175 -5.07 -13.98 4.48
C HIS A 175 -6.28 -13.26 3.88
N PHE A 176 -6.26 -11.92 3.86
CA PHE A 176 -7.31 -11.14 3.23
C PHE A 176 -7.25 -11.28 1.70
N LEU A 177 -6.07 -11.15 1.08
CA LEU A 177 -5.90 -11.30 -0.36
C LEU A 177 -6.30 -12.69 -0.83
N LYS A 178 -5.92 -13.73 -0.08
CA LYS A 178 -6.35 -15.11 -0.35
C LYS A 178 -7.86 -15.23 -0.31
N TYR A 179 -8.53 -14.66 0.70
CA TYR A 179 -9.99 -14.69 0.78
C TYR A 179 -10.66 -13.95 -0.39
N VAL A 180 -10.14 -12.77 -0.80
CA VAL A 180 -10.63 -12.05 -1.97
C VAL A 180 -10.56 -12.92 -3.23
N SER A 181 -9.43 -13.63 -3.42
CA SER A 181 -9.22 -14.54 -4.55
C SER A 181 -10.14 -15.77 -4.48
N GLU A 182 -10.32 -16.38 -3.30
CA GLU A 182 -11.18 -17.54 -3.09
C GLU A 182 -12.65 -17.28 -3.42
N ILE A 183 -13.17 -16.09 -3.11
CA ILE A 183 -14.54 -15.73 -3.48
C ILE A 183 -14.68 -15.30 -4.95
N GLY A 184 -13.55 -15.18 -5.68
CA GLY A 184 -13.54 -14.80 -7.10
C GLY A 184 -13.72 -13.31 -7.36
N LEU A 185 -13.49 -12.46 -6.37
CA LEU A 185 -13.58 -11.00 -6.54
C LEU A 185 -12.29 -10.49 -7.19
N ALA A 186 -12.41 -9.76 -8.29
CA ALA A 186 -11.29 -9.24 -9.08
C ALA A 186 -11.40 -7.73 -9.32
N LEU A 187 -10.30 -7.08 -9.68
CA LEU A 187 -10.34 -5.68 -10.10
C LEU A 187 -11.33 -5.48 -11.25
N SER A 188 -12.03 -4.39 -11.21
CA SER A 188 -13.12 -4.03 -12.14
C SER A 188 -14.42 -4.84 -11.98
N SER A 189 -14.52 -5.79 -11.05
CA SER A 189 -15.81 -6.44 -10.74
C SER A 189 -16.84 -5.38 -10.35
N GLU A 190 -18.03 -5.48 -10.95
CA GLU A 190 -19.18 -4.71 -10.53
C GLU A 190 -19.82 -5.38 -9.29
N ILE A 191 -20.01 -4.60 -8.24
CA ILE A 191 -20.55 -5.06 -6.96
C ILE A 191 -21.83 -4.31 -6.66
N LYS A 192 -22.91 -5.05 -6.39
CA LYS A 192 -24.16 -4.51 -5.88
C LYS A 192 -24.31 -4.81 -4.40
N ILE A 193 -24.62 -3.80 -3.60
CA ILE A 193 -24.94 -3.95 -2.18
C ILE A 193 -26.40 -4.43 -2.07
N LEU A 194 -26.60 -5.62 -1.55
CA LEU A 194 -27.93 -6.21 -1.38
C LEU A 194 -28.54 -5.92 0.00
N GLU A 195 -27.72 -5.87 1.04
CA GLU A 195 -28.13 -5.71 2.42
C GLU A 195 -26.97 -5.21 3.28
N VAL A 196 -27.23 -4.32 4.21
CA VAL A 196 -26.29 -3.95 5.28
C VAL A 196 -26.94 -4.28 6.61
N ARG A 197 -26.42 -5.26 7.33
CA ARG A 197 -27.01 -5.70 8.61
C ARG A 197 -26.61 -4.76 9.74
N GLU A 198 -27.59 -4.29 10.50
CA GLU A 198 -27.35 -3.36 11.60
C GLU A 198 -26.60 -3.98 12.77
N PHE A 199 -26.83 -5.26 13.05
CA PHE A 199 -26.32 -5.95 14.23
C PHE A 199 -24.79 -6.10 14.22
N ASP A 200 -24.25 -6.67 13.15
CA ASP A 200 -22.82 -7.02 13.05
C ASP A 200 -22.09 -6.23 11.95
N LYS A 201 -22.81 -5.33 11.28
CA LYS A 201 -22.33 -4.54 10.15
C LYS A 201 -21.79 -5.39 8.99
N SER A 202 -22.19 -6.67 8.91
CA SER A 202 -21.91 -7.49 7.74
C SER A 202 -22.69 -6.98 6.53
N ILE A 203 -22.11 -7.18 5.36
CA ILE A 203 -22.65 -6.66 4.09
C ILE A 203 -22.87 -7.84 3.16
N ARG A 204 -24.07 -7.94 2.62
CA ARG A 204 -24.39 -8.91 1.59
C ARG A 204 -24.22 -8.26 0.23
N ILE A 205 -23.30 -8.81 -0.56
CA ILE A 205 -22.90 -8.28 -1.86
C ILE A 205 -23.23 -9.28 -2.96
N LYS A 206 -23.48 -8.76 -4.16
CA LYS A 206 -23.59 -9.56 -5.38
C LYS A 206 -22.58 -9.04 -6.41
N PHE A 207 -21.80 -9.92 -6.97
CA PHE A 207 -20.92 -9.65 -8.12
C PHE A 207 -20.96 -10.88 -9.04
N ASP A 208 -20.97 -10.64 -10.32
CA ASP A 208 -21.20 -11.67 -11.33
C ASP A 208 -22.41 -12.56 -10.99
N ASN A 209 -22.21 -13.87 -10.86
CA ASN A 209 -23.23 -14.83 -10.44
C ASN A 209 -23.10 -15.23 -8.95
N THR A 210 -22.23 -14.55 -8.19
CA THR A 210 -21.93 -14.88 -6.80
C THR A 210 -22.66 -13.93 -5.85
N ILE A 211 -23.18 -14.46 -4.75
CA ILE A 211 -23.69 -13.69 -3.62
C ILE A 211 -22.90 -14.11 -2.39
N GLU A 212 -22.25 -13.14 -1.77
CA GLU A 212 -21.45 -13.35 -0.57
C GLU A 212 -21.89 -12.44 0.57
N THR A 213 -21.68 -12.92 1.80
CA THR A 213 -21.84 -12.09 2.99
C THR A 213 -20.46 -11.83 3.59
N VAL A 214 -20.00 -10.61 3.48
CA VAL A 214 -18.66 -10.20 3.95
C VAL A 214 -18.76 -9.44 5.27
N THR A 215 -17.73 -9.54 6.10
CA THR A 215 -17.67 -8.80 7.36
C THR A 215 -17.39 -7.31 7.11
N ARG A 216 -17.69 -6.45 8.09
CA ARG A 216 -17.29 -5.05 8.07
C ARG A 216 -15.78 -4.90 7.86
N LYS A 217 -14.98 -5.73 8.55
CA LYS A 217 -13.52 -5.73 8.41
C LYS A 217 -13.07 -6.03 6.98
N PHE A 218 -13.73 -6.97 6.28
CA PHE A 218 -13.47 -7.23 4.88
C PHE A 218 -13.77 -5.99 4.03
N ALA A 219 -14.95 -5.42 4.20
CA ALA A 219 -15.43 -4.28 3.42
C ALA A 219 -14.62 -3.00 3.65
N ASP A 220 -14.00 -2.82 4.81
CA ASP A 220 -13.08 -1.71 5.11
C ASP A 220 -11.75 -1.81 4.32
N ASN A 221 -11.40 -3.00 3.81
CA ASN A 221 -10.18 -3.24 3.03
C ASN A 221 -10.44 -3.38 1.51
N VAL A 222 -11.66 -3.15 1.07
CA VAL A 222 -12.06 -3.16 -0.35
C VAL A 222 -12.40 -1.75 -0.78
N PHE A 223 -11.70 -1.24 -1.79
CA PHE A 223 -11.87 0.13 -2.30
C PHE A 223 -12.63 0.12 -3.62
N VAL A 224 -13.59 1.01 -3.74
CA VAL A 224 -14.54 1.02 -4.84
C VAL A 224 -14.77 2.43 -5.39
N ASN A 225 -15.24 2.49 -6.65
CA ASN A 225 -15.87 3.67 -7.22
C ASN A 225 -17.37 3.41 -7.35
N LYS A 226 -18.20 4.35 -6.88
CA LYS A 226 -19.64 4.27 -7.05
C LYS A 226 -19.98 4.46 -8.53
N VAL A 227 -20.77 3.56 -9.08
CA VAL A 227 -21.36 3.72 -10.41
C VAL A 227 -22.63 4.53 -10.22
N VAL A 228 -22.67 5.70 -10.87
CA VAL A 228 -23.80 6.65 -10.77
C VAL A 228 -24.96 6.17 -11.63
#